data_ef5036f30e612ea6ae1237a95c6a14ba
#
_entry.id   ef5036f30e612ea6ae1237a95c6a14ba
#
_cell.length_a   1.000
_cell.length_b   1.000
_cell.length_c   1.000
_cell.angle_alpha   90.00
_cell.angle_beta   90.00
_cell.angle_gamma   90.00
#
_symmetry.space_group_name_H-M   'P 1'
#
loop_
_entity.id
_entity.type
_entity.pdbx_description
1 polymer ?
#
loop_
_entity_poly.entity_id
_entity_poly.type
_entity_poly.pdbx_seq_one_letter_code
_entity_poly.pdbx_strand_id
1 'polypeptide(L)'
;ESFEWYKFWRDFRMQWWQSIGLAGENLILREHEKDELSHYSQGTSDVEYRFPFTAPGFGELEGIAHRGNYDLTQHAKHSGSKLEYFDTDRGELLPNGGKEGERYIPHCIEPAAGLDRGALALICEGYTKDDSRPSPEFLKLHPRIAPIKAAVFPLVAKDGMPEVAEKLHAELFKKFGDSGFIEIDEKQSIGKRYARMDEGGCPFCFTI
;
A
#
# COMPACT_ATOMS: atom_id res chain seq x y z
N GLU A 1 18.69 2.47 -19.51
CA GLU A 1 17.42 3.21 -19.32
C GLU A 1 16.35 2.32 -18.68
N SER A 2 15.96 1.17 -19.25
CA SER A 2 14.90 0.32 -18.68
C SER A 2 15.26 -0.28 -17.33
N PHE A 3 16.52 -0.60 -17.06
CA PHE A 3 16.99 -1.02 -15.73
C PHE A 3 16.95 0.09 -14.69
N GLU A 4 17.06 1.35 -15.08
CA GLU A 4 16.89 2.47 -14.16
C GLU A 4 15.43 2.60 -13.73
N TRP A 5 14.49 2.40 -14.66
CA TRP A 5 13.06 2.31 -14.33
C TRP A 5 12.72 1.10 -13.46
N TYR A 6 13.35 -0.05 -13.69
CA TYR A 6 13.20 -1.21 -12.80
C TYR A 6 13.65 -0.88 -11.37
N LYS A 7 14.83 -0.29 -11.20
CA LYS A 7 15.33 0.13 -9.89
C LYS A 7 14.42 1.16 -9.23
N PHE A 8 13.94 2.14 -10.02
CA PHE A 8 12.99 3.13 -9.53
C PHE A 8 11.72 2.48 -8.99
N TRP A 9 11.09 1.57 -9.74
CA TRP A 9 9.87 0.90 -9.31
C TRP A 9 10.11 0.00 -8.09
N ARG A 10 11.21 -0.73 -8.06
CA ARG A 10 11.65 -1.53 -6.91
C ARG A 10 11.71 -0.68 -5.64
N ASP A 11 12.45 0.41 -5.66
CA ASP A 11 12.69 1.27 -4.51
C ASP A 11 11.42 2.04 -4.13
N PHE A 12 10.63 2.48 -5.12
CA PHE A 12 9.36 3.16 -4.91
C PHE A 12 8.32 2.23 -4.24
N ARG A 13 8.24 0.98 -4.65
CA ARG A 13 7.30 0.01 -4.06
C ARG A 13 7.69 -0.34 -2.62
N MET A 14 8.97 -0.53 -2.35
CA MET A 14 9.47 -0.72 -0.98
C MET A 14 9.10 0.48 -0.08
N GLN A 15 9.34 1.70 -0.54
CA GLN A 15 8.98 2.92 0.19
C GLN A 15 7.46 3.04 0.37
N TRP A 16 6.66 2.60 -0.60
CA TRP A 16 5.21 2.62 -0.49
C TRP A 16 4.71 1.73 0.64
N TRP A 17 5.21 0.49 0.75
CA TRP A 17 4.87 -0.41 1.86
C TRP A 17 5.27 0.18 3.23
N GLN A 18 6.45 0.78 3.30
CA GLN A 18 6.91 1.49 4.49
C GLN A 18 5.98 2.66 4.86
N SER A 19 5.49 3.40 3.85
CA SER A 19 4.64 4.57 4.05
C SER A 19 3.24 4.25 4.57
N ILE A 20 2.84 2.99 4.57
CA ILE A 20 1.55 2.52 5.09
C ILE A 20 1.68 1.65 6.35
N GLY A 21 2.89 1.58 6.90
CA GLY A 21 3.13 1.03 8.23
C GLY A 21 3.94 -0.26 8.29
N LEU A 22 4.29 -0.89 7.16
CA LEU A 22 5.22 -2.02 7.14
C LEU A 22 6.66 -1.49 7.16
N ALA A 23 7.40 -1.74 8.22
CA ALA A 23 8.74 -1.19 8.37
C ALA A 23 9.62 -2.07 9.27
N GLY A 24 10.88 -1.64 9.43
CA GLY A 24 11.82 -2.28 10.32
C GLY A 24 12.31 -3.64 9.83
N GLU A 25 12.59 -4.52 10.78
CA GLU A 25 13.17 -5.84 10.51
C GLU A 25 12.18 -6.86 9.91
N ASN A 26 10.88 -6.51 9.84
CA ASN A 26 9.85 -7.38 9.29
C ASN A 26 9.65 -7.22 7.78
N LEU A 27 10.28 -6.23 7.15
CA LEU A 27 10.17 -5.95 5.73
C LEU A 27 11.56 -5.88 5.09
N ILE A 28 11.80 -6.72 4.09
CA ILE A 28 13.06 -6.75 3.35
C ILE A 28 12.83 -6.68 1.85
N LEU A 29 13.88 -6.27 1.14
CA LEU A 29 13.96 -6.34 -0.31
C LEU A 29 14.95 -7.45 -0.67
N ARG A 30 14.51 -8.46 -1.44
CA ARG A 30 15.34 -9.55 -1.93
C ARG A 30 15.47 -9.48 -3.45
N GLU A 31 16.68 -9.46 -3.95
CA GLU A 31 16.93 -9.60 -5.38
C GLU A 31 17.11 -11.09 -5.72
N HIS A 32 16.51 -11.49 -6.84
CA HIS A 32 16.67 -12.86 -7.35
C HIS A 32 18.03 -13.05 -8.00
N GLU A 33 18.65 -14.18 -7.73
CA GLU A 33 19.85 -14.60 -8.44
C GLU A 33 19.51 -14.97 -9.90
N LYS A 34 20.52 -15.00 -10.76
CA LYS A 34 20.30 -15.21 -12.20
C LYS A 34 19.66 -16.56 -12.55
N ASP A 35 19.89 -17.57 -11.76
CA ASP A 35 19.33 -18.92 -11.90
C ASP A 35 17.88 -19.04 -11.39
N GLU A 36 17.43 -18.09 -10.57
CA GLU A 36 16.05 -17.98 -10.11
C GLU A 36 15.14 -17.25 -11.12
N LEU A 37 15.72 -16.50 -12.07
CA LEU A 37 14.97 -15.68 -13.00
C LEU A 37 14.16 -16.53 -13.97
N SER A 38 12.89 -16.15 -14.18
CA SER A 38 12.07 -16.69 -15.26
C SER A 38 12.70 -16.34 -16.63
N HIS A 39 12.48 -17.18 -17.64
CA HIS A 39 13.06 -17.04 -18.99
C HIS A 39 12.74 -15.70 -19.68
N TYR A 40 11.69 -15.02 -19.27
CA TYR A 40 11.29 -13.70 -19.79
C TYR A 40 11.81 -12.55 -18.92
N SER A 41 12.33 -12.81 -17.72
CA SER A 41 12.78 -11.78 -16.81
C SER A 41 14.25 -11.43 -17.02
N GLN A 42 14.54 -10.14 -16.99
CA GLN A 42 15.91 -9.59 -17.01
C GLN A 42 16.39 -9.20 -15.61
N GLY A 43 15.48 -9.19 -14.63
CA GLY A 43 15.72 -8.93 -13.23
C GLY A 43 14.41 -8.99 -12.46
N THR A 44 14.44 -9.56 -11.26
CA THR A 44 13.30 -9.65 -10.34
C THR A 44 13.76 -9.33 -8.93
N SER A 45 12.95 -8.57 -8.21
CA SER A 45 13.11 -8.35 -6.78
C SER A 45 11.79 -8.55 -6.09
N ASP A 46 11.83 -9.12 -4.89
CA ASP A 46 10.65 -9.27 -4.05
C ASP A 46 10.74 -8.35 -2.84
N VAL A 47 9.64 -7.67 -2.54
CA VAL A 47 9.40 -7.16 -1.21
C VAL A 47 8.84 -8.32 -0.40
N GLU A 48 9.56 -8.71 0.64
CA GLU A 48 9.19 -9.83 1.49
C GLU A 48 8.86 -9.35 2.90
N TYR A 49 7.85 -9.98 3.52
CA TYR A 49 7.42 -9.70 4.87
C TYR A 49 7.57 -10.93 5.77
N ARG A 50 7.96 -10.73 7.04
CA ARG A 50 8.07 -11.78 8.05
C ARG A 50 6.69 -12.12 8.61
N PHE A 51 5.94 -12.94 7.90
CA PHE A 51 4.67 -13.44 8.42
C PHE A 51 4.89 -14.38 9.62
N PRO A 52 3.94 -14.46 10.58
CA PRO A 52 4.04 -15.39 11.71
C PRO A 52 4.23 -16.85 11.30
N PHE A 53 3.66 -17.24 10.16
CA PHE A 53 3.74 -18.62 9.63
C PHE A 53 4.99 -18.89 8.78
N THR A 54 5.77 -17.89 8.41
CA THR A 54 7.04 -18.03 7.69
C THR A 54 8.25 -17.91 8.61
N ALA A 55 8.05 -17.51 9.87
CA ALA A 55 9.13 -17.28 10.82
C ALA A 55 10.03 -18.53 11.02
N PRO A 56 11.35 -18.37 11.11
CA PRO A 56 12.10 -17.11 11.17
C PRO A 56 12.34 -16.45 9.80
N GLY A 57 11.90 -17.07 8.70
CA GLY A 57 12.06 -16.58 7.34
C GLY A 57 11.02 -15.54 6.94
N PHE A 58 11.09 -15.16 5.69
CA PHE A 58 10.22 -14.18 5.06
C PHE A 58 9.35 -14.85 3.98
N GLY A 59 8.28 -14.17 3.58
CA GLY A 59 7.43 -14.59 2.48
C GLY A 59 7.16 -13.42 1.55
N GLU A 60 7.09 -13.72 0.26
CA GLU A 60 6.81 -12.74 -0.78
C GLU A 60 5.52 -11.97 -0.49
N LEU A 61 5.59 -10.65 -0.59
CA LEU A 61 4.49 -9.72 -0.47
C LEU A 61 4.18 -9.06 -1.81
N GLU A 62 5.22 -8.66 -2.53
CA GLU A 62 5.13 -8.06 -3.86
C GLU A 62 6.35 -8.42 -4.69
N GLY A 63 6.13 -8.90 -5.92
CA GLY A 63 7.18 -9.09 -6.90
C GLY A 63 7.32 -7.88 -7.81
N ILE A 64 8.55 -7.48 -8.13
CA ILE A 64 8.85 -6.45 -9.11
C ILE A 64 9.75 -7.06 -10.19
N ALA A 65 9.23 -7.23 -11.40
CA ALA A 65 9.92 -7.90 -12.49
C ALA A 65 10.22 -6.95 -13.66
N HIS A 66 11.46 -6.99 -14.16
CA HIS A 66 11.83 -6.41 -15.45
C HIS A 66 11.59 -7.46 -16.53
N ARG A 67 10.47 -7.37 -17.24
CA ARG A 67 10.02 -8.37 -18.22
C ARG A 67 10.57 -8.15 -19.63
N GLY A 68 11.40 -7.12 -19.83
CA GLY A 68 11.86 -6.73 -21.17
C GLY A 68 10.70 -6.41 -22.11
N ASN A 69 10.88 -6.67 -23.38
CA ASN A 69 9.84 -6.52 -24.39
C ASN A 69 9.15 -7.86 -24.76
N TYR A 70 9.39 -8.91 -23.96
CA TYR A 70 8.95 -10.27 -24.28
C TYR A 70 7.42 -10.35 -24.44
N ASP A 71 6.66 -9.85 -23.46
CA ASP A 71 5.21 -9.97 -23.49
C ASP A 71 4.59 -9.24 -24.68
N LEU A 72 4.96 -7.99 -24.92
CA LEU A 72 4.43 -7.22 -26.05
C LEU A 72 4.82 -7.84 -27.39
N THR A 73 6.03 -8.39 -27.50
CA THR A 73 6.47 -9.12 -28.69
C THR A 73 5.62 -10.35 -28.94
N GLN A 74 5.35 -11.18 -27.92
CA GLN A 74 4.52 -12.37 -28.05
C GLN A 74 3.06 -12.01 -28.35
N HIS A 75 2.50 -11.03 -27.66
CA HIS A 75 1.15 -10.56 -27.92
C HIS A 75 0.99 -9.98 -29.32
N ALA A 76 1.94 -9.18 -29.82
CA ALA A 76 1.93 -8.67 -31.18
C ALA A 76 1.93 -9.82 -32.21
N LYS A 77 2.83 -10.81 -32.00
CA LYS A 77 2.96 -11.98 -32.87
C LYS A 77 1.67 -12.80 -32.96
N HIS A 78 1.02 -13.06 -31.83
CA HIS A 78 -0.14 -13.96 -31.79
C HIS A 78 -1.47 -13.27 -32.10
N SER A 79 -1.59 -11.96 -31.83
CA SER A 79 -2.82 -11.20 -32.13
C SER A 79 -2.81 -10.56 -33.52
N GLY A 80 -1.62 -10.43 -34.15
CA GLY A 80 -1.44 -9.64 -35.37
C GLY A 80 -1.53 -8.12 -35.14
N SER A 81 -1.67 -7.68 -33.90
CA SER A 81 -1.74 -6.25 -33.55
C SER A 81 -0.34 -5.65 -33.40
N LYS A 82 -0.16 -4.41 -33.86
CA LYS A 82 1.09 -3.67 -33.65
C LYS A 82 1.11 -3.11 -32.21
N LEU A 83 2.03 -3.61 -31.38
CA LEU A 83 2.25 -3.16 -29.99
C LEU A 83 3.58 -2.39 -29.89
N GLU A 84 3.74 -1.42 -30.78
CA GLU A 84 4.90 -0.55 -30.86
C GLU A 84 4.53 0.85 -30.36
N TYR A 85 5.47 1.50 -29.68
CA TYR A 85 5.41 2.92 -29.37
C TYR A 85 6.20 3.73 -30.38
N PHE A 86 5.67 4.87 -30.81
CA PHE A 86 6.38 5.83 -31.63
C PHE A 86 6.83 7.00 -30.76
N ASP A 87 8.13 7.11 -30.57
CA ASP A 87 8.75 8.13 -29.74
C ASP A 87 9.24 9.28 -30.62
N THR A 88 8.57 10.42 -30.54
CA THR A 88 8.91 11.63 -31.30
C THR A 88 10.20 12.31 -30.84
N ASP A 89 10.68 11.97 -29.64
CA ASP A 89 11.88 12.53 -29.04
C ASP A 89 13.15 11.70 -29.34
N ARG A 90 13.01 10.61 -30.11
CA ARG A 90 14.09 9.73 -30.55
C ARG A 90 14.37 9.89 -32.04
N GLY A 91 15.45 9.29 -32.50
CA GLY A 91 15.90 9.35 -33.90
C GLY A 91 16.86 10.51 -34.19
N GLU A 92 17.21 10.67 -35.44
CA GLU A 92 18.14 11.69 -35.88
C GLU A 92 17.56 13.10 -35.83
N LEU A 93 18.43 14.09 -35.60
CA LEU A 93 18.05 15.50 -35.58
C LEU A 93 17.72 15.98 -36.99
N LEU A 94 16.52 16.47 -37.21
CA LEU A 94 16.06 17.02 -38.46
C LEU A 94 16.56 18.48 -38.65
N PRO A 95 16.68 18.97 -39.92
CA PRO A 95 17.14 20.35 -40.21
C PRO A 95 16.28 21.45 -39.58
N ASN A 96 15.01 21.15 -39.23
CA ASN A 96 14.09 22.08 -38.57
C ASN A 96 14.21 22.10 -37.04
N GLY A 97 15.18 21.34 -36.46
CA GLY A 97 15.41 21.21 -35.04
C GLY A 97 14.55 20.15 -34.34
N GLY A 98 13.64 19.50 -35.06
CA GLY A 98 12.91 18.32 -34.56
C GLY A 98 13.68 17.03 -34.69
N LYS A 99 13.12 15.91 -34.21
CA LYS A 99 13.68 14.56 -34.40
C LYS A 99 12.81 13.74 -35.33
N GLU A 100 13.42 12.75 -35.99
CA GLU A 100 12.74 11.88 -36.95
C GLU A 100 11.68 11.00 -36.31
N GLY A 101 11.85 10.69 -35.04
CA GLY A 101 11.05 9.72 -34.31
C GLY A 101 11.50 8.28 -34.56
N GLU A 102 11.27 7.42 -33.59
CA GLU A 102 11.64 6.01 -33.65
C GLU A 102 10.49 5.12 -33.14
N ARG A 103 10.27 3.99 -33.85
CA ARG A 103 9.35 2.94 -33.37
C ARG A 103 10.14 1.86 -32.68
N TYR A 104 9.62 1.44 -31.50
CA TYR A 104 10.17 0.31 -30.77
C TYR A 104 9.10 -0.39 -29.95
N ILE A 105 9.36 -1.65 -29.57
CA ILE A 105 8.50 -2.37 -28.60
C ILE A 105 8.99 -2.00 -27.20
N PRO A 106 8.15 -1.36 -26.36
CA PRO A 106 8.54 -0.97 -25.01
C PRO A 106 8.93 -2.14 -24.11
N HIS A 107 9.80 -1.89 -23.15
CA HIS A 107 10.04 -2.80 -22.03
C HIS A 107 8.97 -2.60 -20.97
N CYS A 108 8.55 -3.70 -20.36
CA CYS A 108 7.57 -3.71 -19.27
C CYS A 108 8.27 -3.93 -17.93
N ILE A 109 7.94 -3.09 -16.96
CA ILE A 109 8.26 -3.31 -15.56
C ILE A 109 6.94 -3.61 -14.84
N GLU A 110 6.89 -4.75 -14.16
CA GLU A 110 5.68 -5.27 -13.51
C GLU A 110 5.85 -5.31 -11.99
N PRO A 111 5.35 -4.33 -11.23
CA PRO A 111 5.09 -4.49 -9.82
C PRO A 111 3.76 -5.22 -9.63
N ALA A 112 3.75 -6.32 -8.89
CA ALA A 112 2.55 -7.13 -8.66
C ALA A 112 2.45 -7.59 -7.20
N ALA A 113 1.36 -7.21 -6.52
CA ALA A 113 1.09 -7.59 -5.14
C ALA A 113 -0.29 -8.24 -4.99
N GLY A 114 -0.39 -9.24 -4.12
CA GLY A 114 -1.67 -9.82 -3.73
C GLY A 114 -2.40 -8.95 -2.70
N LEU A 115 -3.62 -8.51 -3.01
CA LEU A 115 -4.41 -7.66 -2.11
C LEU A 115 -4.60 -8.30 -0.74
N ASP A 116 -5.08 -9.54 -0.68
CA ASP A 116 -5.37 -10.26 0.56
C ASP A 116 -4.09 -10.49 1.38
N ARG A 117 -2.98 -10.78 0.69
CA ARG A 117 -1.69 -10.98 1.33
C ARG A 117 -1.15 -9.67 1.91
N GLY A 118 -1.34 -8.57 1.21
CA GLY A 118 -1.04 -7.22 1.72
C GLY A 118 -1.88 -6.85 2.94
N ALA A 119 -3.18 -7.11 2.90
CA ALA A 119 -4.06 -6.89 4.04
C ALA A 119 -3.65 -7.73 5.26
N LEU A 120 -3.30 -9.01 5.04
CA LEU A 120 -2.81 -9.88 6.11
C LEU A 120 -1.52 -9.36 6.73
N ALA A 121 -0.55 -8.91 5.91
CA ALA A 121 0.70 -8.34 6.41
C ALA A 121 0.45 -7.10 7.30
N LEU A 122 -0.44 -6.21 6.88
CA LEU A 122 -0.80 -5.01 7.64
C LEU A 122 -1.51 -5.34 8.97
N ILE A 123 -2.36 -6.38 8.99
CA ILE A 123 -3.00 -6.87 10.23
C ILE A 123 -1.95 -7.49 11.15
N CYS A 124 -1.06 -8.34 10.63
CA CYS A 124 0.01 -8.96 11.41
C CYS A 124 0.94 -7.92 12.04
N GLU A 125 1.32 -6.88 11.27
CA GLU A 125 2.18 -5.80 11.76
C GLU A 125 1.47 -4.93 12.79
N GLY A 126 0.18 -4.65 12.58
CA GLY A 126 -0.63 -3.83 13.49
C GLY A 126 -1.05 -4.54 14.77
N TYR A 127 -1.12 -5.88 14.77
CA TYR A 127 -1.55 -6.64 15.94
C TYR A 127 -0.60 -6.42 17.12
N THR A 128 -1.18 -5.98 18.22
CA THR A 128 -0.42 -5.65 19.43
C THR A 128 -1.10 -6.28 20.65
N LYS A 129 -0.30 -6.85 21.54
CA LYS A 129 -0.73 -7.34 22.82
C LYS A 129 -0.02 -6.58 23.94
N ASP A 130 -0.80 -6.04 24.89
CA ASP A 130 -0.32 -5.34 26.07
C ASP A 130 -1.16 -5.76 27.27
N ASP A 131 -0.62 -6.71 28.05
CA ASP A 131 -1.31 -7.28 29.21
C ASP A 131 -1.51 -6.28 30.38
N SER A 132 -0.94 -5.08 30.32
CA SER A 132 -1.19 -4.00 31.27
C SER A 132 -2.52 -3.28 31.06
N ARG A 133 -3.17 -3.50 29.91
CA ARG A 133 -4.43 -2.85 29.52
C ARG A 133 -5.65 -3.73 29.89
N PRO A 134 -6.80 -3.11 30.24
CA PRO A 134 -8.05 -3.85 30.44
C PRO A 134 -8.53 -4.64 29.19
N SER A 135 -8.28 -4.12 27.99
CA SER A 135 -8.41 -4.82 26.72
C SER A 135 -7.00 -4.99 26.11
N PRO A 136 -6.38 -6.17 26.28
CA PRO A 136 -4.95 -6.34 26.00
C PRO A 136 -4.62 -6.43 24.51
N GLU A 137 -5.58 -6.84 23.68
CA GLU A 137 -5.35 -7.06 22.25
C GLU A 137 -5.96 -5.91 21.43
N PHE A 138 -5.18 -5.33 20.51
CA PHE A 138 -5.62 -4.21 19.71
C PHE A 138 -4.77 -4.09 18.42
N LEU A 139 -5.24 -3.25 17.50
CA LEU A 139 -4.56 -2.99 16.22
C LEU A 139 -3.94 -1.60 16.21
N LYS A 140 -2.64 -1.50 15.94
CA LYS A 140 -1.94 -0.25 15.64
C LYS A 140 -1.82 -0.06 14.13
N LEU A 141 -2.92 0.27 13.47
CA LEU A 141 -2.92 0.51 12.04
C LEU A 141 -2.40 1.91 11.70
N HIS A 142 -1.64 2.00 10.62
CA HIS A 142 -1.22 3.30 10.10
C HIS A 142 -2.46 4.12 9.66
N PRO A 143 -2.55 5.44 9.96
CA PRO A 143 -3.76 6.24 9.70
C PRO A 143 -4.24 6.23 8.24
N ARG A 144 -3.32 6.09 7.27
CA ARG A 144 -3.68 6.00 5.84
C ARG A 144 -4.51 4.77 5.50
N ILE A 145 -4.31 3.64 6.20
CA ILE A 145 -4.96 2.38 5.89
C ILE A 145 -6.01 1.96 6.93
N ALA A 146 -6.05 2.59 8.09
CA ALA A 146 -7.05 2.30 9.13
C ALA A 146 -8.46 2.47 8.55
N PRO A 147 -9.35 1.46 8.66
CA PRO A 147 -10.73 1.56 8.15
C PRO A 147 -11.53 2.65 8.86
N ILE A 148 -11.38 2.72 10.19
CA ILE A 148 -11.96 3.77 11.02
C ILE A 148 -10.90 4.86 11.18
N LYS A 149 -11.16 6.05 10.64
CA LYS A 149 -10.21 7.17 10.67
C LYS A 149 -10.22 7.92 11.97
N ALA A 150 -11.42 8.09 12.54
CA ALA A 150 -11.60 8.78 13.79
C ALA A 150 -12.89 8.33 14.49
N ALA A 151 -12.93 8.50 15.81
CA ALA A 151 -14.13 8.32 16.61
C ALA A 151 -14.35 9.49 17.56
N VAL A 152 -15.61 9.85 17.81
CA VAL A 152 -16.01 10.97 18.68
C VAL A 152 -16.89 10.42 19.80
N PHE A 153 -16.61 10.81 21.05
CA PHE A 153 -17.30 10.32 22.22
C PHE A 153 -17.76 11.49 23.11
N PRO A 154 -19.07 11.78 23.22
CA PRO A 154 -19.52 12.62 24.31
C PRO A 154 -19.29 11.88 25.63
N LEU A 155 -18.64 12.51 26.62
CA LEU A 155 -18.32 11.85 27.89
C LEU A 155 -19.60 11.42 28.62
N VAL A 156 -20.61 12.30 28.64
CA VAL A 156 -21.93 12.04 29.18
C VAL A 156 -23.01 12.57 28.23
N ALA A 157 -24.24 11.98 28.34
CA ALA A 157 -25.40 12.37 27.53
C ALA A 157 -26.12 13.60 28.08
N LYS A 158 -25.40 14.67 28.47
CA LYS A 158 -25.95 15.90 29.02
C LYS A 158 -24.99 17.07 28.82
N ASP A 159 -25.41 18.24 29.26
CA ASP A 159 -24.59 19.46 29.28
C ASP A 159 -24.13 19.93 27.90
N GLY A 160 -24.88 19.59 26.83
CA GLY A 160 -24.55 19.96 25.46
C GLY A 160 -23.42 19.14 24.80
N MET A 161 -22.91 18.11 25.49
CA MET A 161 -21.81 17.28 24.94
C MET A 161 -22.21 16.46 23.71
N PRO A 162 -23.41 15.82 23.66
CA PRO A 162 -23.84 15.11 22.47
C PRO A 162 -23.91 16.01 21.23
N GLU A 163 -24.46 17.21 21.35
CA GLU A 163 -24.61 18.15 20.25
C GLU A 163 -23.23 18.63 19.72
N VAL A 164 -22.26 18.83 20.61
CA VAL A 164 -20.88 19.16 20.22
C VAL A 164 -20.20 17.98 19.52
N ALA A 165 -20.43 16.77 20.04
CA ALA A 165 -19.90 15.55 19.45
C ALA A 165 -20.47 15.28 18.05
N GLU A 166 -21.79 15.45 17.85
CA GLU A 166 -22.45 15.35 16.55
C GLU A 166 -21.89 16.37 15.56
N LYS A 167 -21.70 17.62 15.98
CA LYS A 167 -21.11 18.67 15.14
C LYS A 167 -19.69 18.31 14.71
N LEU A 168 -18.84 17.88 15.65
CA LEU A 168 -17.47 17.46 15.33
C LEU A 168 -17.46 16.25 14.40
N HIS A 169 -18.30 15.24 14.65
CA HIS A 169 -18.47 14.09 13.78
C HIS A 169 -18.84 14.51 12.36
N ALA A 170 -19.83 15.39 12.19
CA ALA A 170 -20.25 15.88 10.88
C ALA A 170 -19.12 16.64 10.14
N GLU A 171 -18.34 17.45 10.85
CA GLU A 171 -17.19 18.17 10.28
C GLU A 171 -16.08 17.19 9.83
N LEU A 172 -15.76 16.19 10.65
CA LEU A 172 -14.78 15.16 10.32
C LEU A 172 -15.26 14.29 9.15
N PHE A 173 -16.53 13.89 9.16
CA PHE A 173 -17.13 13.12 8.07
C PHE A 173 -17.09 13.88 6.74
N LYS A 174 -17.45 15.16 6.75
CA LYS A 174 -17.37 16.02 5.54
C LYS A 174 -15.94 16.11 4.99
N LYS A 175 -14.94 16.08 5.86
CA LYS A 175 -13.54 16.29 5.47
C LYS A 175 -12.81 14.98 5.12
N PHE A 176 -13.15 13.87 5.76
CA PHE A 176 -12.40 12.62 5.70
C PHE A 176 -13.25 11.39 5.39
N GLY A 177 -14.57 11.51 5.27
CA GLY A 177 -15.49 10.39 5.06
C GLY A 177 -15.22 9.58 3.80
N ASP A 178 -14.67 10.20 2.76
CA ASP A 178 -14.27 9.51 1.53
C ASP A 178 -13.05 8.58 1.73
N SER A 179 -12.27 8.76 2.80
CA SER A 179 -11.06 7.99 3.09
C SER A 179 -11.27 6.86 4.09
N GLY A 180 -12.45 6.77 4.73
CA GLY A 180 -12.80 5.73 5.69
C GLY A 180 -13.91 6.17 6.64
N PHE A 181 -14.24 5.32 7.61
CA PHE A 181 -15.32 5.56 8.54
C PHE A 181 -14.94 6.60 9.59
N ILE A 182 -15.90 7.45 9.94
CA ILE A 182 -15.86 8.32 11.10
C ILE A 182 -16.98 7.86 12.03
N GLU A 183 -16.63 7.46 13.23
CA GLU A 183 -17.56 6.88 14.19
C GLU A 183 -17.99 7.91 15.25
N ILE A 184 -19.21 7.78 15.74
CA ILE A 184 -19.68 8.43 16.97
C ILE A 184 -20.24 7.36 17.90
N ASP A 185 -19.80 7.32 19.15
CA ASP A 185 -20.21 6.28 20.09
C ASP A 185 -20.59 6.87 21.44
N GLU A 186 -21.81 6.60 21.86
CA GLU A 186 -22.39 7.02 23.13
C GLU A 186 -22.70 5.84 24.06
N LYS A 187 -22.45 4.60 23.58
CA LYS A 187 -22.87 3.39 24.28
C LYS A 187 -21.83 2.95 25.32
N GLN A 188 -22.28 2.66 26.53
CA GLN A 188 -21.46 2.17 27.63
C GLN A 188 -20.48 3.23 28.19
N SER A 189 -19.55 2.79 29.06
CA SER A 189 -18.55 3.68 29.66
C SER A 189 -17.52 4.13 28.63
N ILE A 190 -16.91 5.27 28.85
CA ILE A 190 -15.87 5.85 27.98
C ILE A 190 -14.70 4.87 27.75
N GLY A 191 -14.25 4.15 28.78
CA GLY A 191 -13.19 3.16 28.65
C GLY A 191 -13.54 2.02 27.69
N LYS A 192 -14.80 1.57 27.62
CA LYS A 192 -15.25 0.54 26.70
C LYS A 192 -15.34 1.05 25.26
N ARG A 193 -15.64 2.34 25.06
CA ARG A 193 -15.65 2.96 23.74
C ARG A 193 -14.23 3.04 23.18
N TYR A 194 -13.26 3.48 23.99
CA TYR A 194 -11.85 3.45 23.62
C TYR A 194 -11.37 2.04 23.27
N ALA A 195 -11.69 1.04 24.11
CA ALA A 195 -11.29 -0.34 23.86
C ALA A 195 -11.77 -0.84 22.48
N ARG A 196 -13.06 -0.60 22.14
CA ARG A 196 -13.59 -0.99 20.83
C ARG A 196 -12.86 -0.33 19.65
N MET A 197 -12.53 0.94 19.77
CA MET A 197 -11.83 1.67 18.73
C MET A 197 -10.38 1.20 18.60
N ASP A 198 -9.71 0.94 19.72
CA ASP A 198 -8.36 0.39 19.73
C ASP A 198 -8.33 -1.03 19.11
N GLU A 199 -9.29 -1.89 19.46
CA GLU A 199 -9.46 -3.22 18.85
C GLU A 199 -9.69 -3.13 17.33
N GLY A 200 -10.46 -2.13 16.88
CA GLY A 200 -10.71 -1.84 15.46
C GLY A 200 -9.58 -1.08 14.74
N GLY A 201 -8.51 -0.71 15.44
CA GLY A 201 -7.37 0.00 14.85
C GLY A 201 -7.64 1.46 14.50
N CYS A 202 -8.57 2.13 15.20
CA CYS A 202 -8.86 3.55 15.02
C CYS A 202 -7.72 4.42 15.57
N PRO A 203 -7.06 5.25 14.73
CA PRO A 203 -5.88 6.00 15.15
C PRO A 203 -6.20 7.25 15.98
N PHE A 204 -7.40 7.80 15.89
CA PHE A 204 -7.76 9.06 16.55
C PHE A 204 -9.12 8.97 17.25
N CYS A 205 -9.14 9.24 18.55
CA CYS A 205 -10.35 9.31 19.34
C CYS A 205 -10.46 10.67 20.03
N PHE A 206 -11.63 11.29 19.96
CA PHE A 206 -11.93 12.60 20.55
C PHE A 206 -13.01 12.44 21.63
N THR A 207 -12.71 12.84 22.84
CA THR A 207 -13.70 12.94 23.94
C THR A 207 -14.12 14.38 24.14
N ILE A 208 -15.42 14.63 24.20
CA ILE A 208 -16.05 15.93 24.43
C ILE A 208 -16.51 16.01 25.88
#